data_d58adaa6d493a962f73edfd788da7df8
#
_entry.id   d58adaa6d493a962f73edfd788da7df8
#
_cell.length_a   1.000
_cell.length_b   1.000
_cell.length_c   1.000
_cell.angle_alpha   90.00
_cell.angle_beta   90.00
_cell.angle_gamma   90.00
#
_symmetry.space_group_name_H-M   'P 1'
#
loop_
_entity.id
_entity.type
_entity.pdbx_description
1 polymer ?
#
loop_
_entity_poly.entity_id
_entity_poly.type
_entity_poly.pdbx_seq_one_letter_code
_entity_poly.pdbx_strand_id
1 'polypeptide(L)'
;HPLHVESVAWVSERKDVLSTFFLILTIGVYLRYTRSPGIATYWPVVVFFALGLLAKPMLVTLPVVLLLLDYWPLGRLQTKEVKPADPVETPLPSGRRGKKQNRQPREKKKTPSTDSTIGWKRILPLLYEKMPLLALSAVSSCITVYAQLEGGAVASISALPVHERVANAFVAYVAYLWKMVWPARLVYFYPLEPLSPLTVIASAFLLVVMTFLSLRWAEKRPYLAIGWLWYLVTLLPVIGFIQ
;
A
#
# COMPACT_ATOMS: atom_id res chain seq x y z
N HIS A 1 2.10 -14.64 -16.58
CA HIS A 1 1.45 -13.66 -17.43
C HIS A 1 2.45 -13.10 -18.45
N PRO A 2 2.08 -12.83 -19.72
CA PRO A 2 3.00 -12.35 -20.77
C PRO A 2 3.81 -11.10 -20.39
N LEU A 3 3.28 -10.22 -19.52
CA LEU A 3 4.00 -9.05 -19.00
C LEU A 3 5.26 -9.38 -18.18
N HIS A 4 5.40 -10.63 -17.69
CA HIS A 4 6.55 -11.03 -16.87
C HIS A 4 7.58 -11.87 -17.65
N VAL A 5 7.37 -12.10 -18.95
CA VAL A 5 8.29 -12.89 -19.78
C VAL A 5 9.66 -12.24 -19.82
N GLU A 6 9.74 -10.94 -19.93
CA GLU A 6 10.98 -10.18 -19.94
C GLU A 6 11.81 -10.41 -18.67
N SER A 7 11.20 -10.28 -17.49
CA SER A 7 11.87 -10.48 -16.21
C SER A 7 12.39 -11.90 -15.99
N VAL A 8 11.88 -12.90 -16.71
CA VAL A 8 12.29 -14.31 -16.60
C VAL A 8 13.25 -14.72 -17.72
N ALA A 9 12.98 -14.28 -18.95
CA ALA A 9 13.75 -14.66 -20.13
C ALA A 9 15.08 -13.91 -20.25
N TRP A 10 15.17 -12.69 -19.76
CA TRP A 10 16.35 -11.85 -19.87
C TRP A 10 17.26 -11.97 -18.65
N VAL A 11 18.51 -12.33 -18.90
CA VAL A 11 19.51 -12.51 -17.84
C VAL A 11 19.76 -11.21 -17.06
N SER A 12 19.72 -10.05 -17.72
CA SER A 12 19.89 -8.74 -17.09
C SER A 12 18.74 -8.36 -16.16
N GLU A 13 17.55 -8.94 -16.34
CA GLU A 13 16.37 -8.66 -15.51
C GLU A 13 16.23 -9.63 -14.32
N ARG A 14 17.22 -10.47 -14.03
CA ARG A 14 17.28 -11.29 -12.81
C ARG A 14 17.15 -10.46 -11.52
N LYS A 15 17.56 -9.19 -11.59
CA LYS A 15 17.37 -8.21 -10.51
C LYS A 15 15.89 -8.05 -10.11
N ASP A 16 14.92 -8.22 -11.04
CA ASP A 16 13.50 -8.14 -10.76
C ASP A 16 13.02 -9.32 -9.94
N VAL A 17 13.47 -10.53 -10.31
CA VAL A 17 13.15 -11.76 -9.58
C VAL A 17 13.75 -11.69 -8.17
N LEU A 18 15.02 -11.27 -8.06
CA LEU A 18 15.71 -11.14 -6.78
C LEU A 18 15.06 -10.08 -5.88
N SER A 19 14.71 -8.93 -6.43
CA SER A 19 14.00 -7.86 -5.73
C SER A 19 12.63 -8.32 -5.24
N THR A 20 11.87 -9.03 -6.08
CA THR A 20 10.56 -9.60 -5.70
C THR A 20 10.72 -10.68 -4.62
N PHE A 21 11.77 -11.49 -4.67
CA PHE A 21 12.08 -12.46 -3.61
C PHE A 21 12.29 -11.75 -2.26
N PHE A 22 13.13 -10.72 -2.23
CA PHE A 22 13.33 -9.93 -1.00
C PHE A 22 12.09 -9.16 -0.57
N LEU A 23 11.25 -8.70 -1.49
CA LEU A 23 9.94 -8.12 -1.18
C LEU A 23 9.08 -9.10 -0.37
N ILE A 24 8.93 -10.34 -0.86
CA ILE A 24 8.12 -11.38 -0.21
C ILE A 24 8.71 -11.72 1.15
N LEU A 25 10.03 -11.88 1.26
CA LEU A 25 10.70 -12.12 2.54
C LEU A 25 10.47 -10.97 3.52
N THR A 26 10.61 -9.72 3.07
CA THR A 26 10.38 -8.53 3.92
C THR A 26 8.96 -8.51 4.45
N ILE A 27 7.95 -8.76 3.60
CA ILE A 27 6.55 -8.85 4.05
C ILE A 27 6.38 -10.01 5.03
N GLY A 28 6.96 -11.20 4.75
CA GLY A 28 6.85 -12.38 5.62
C GLY A 28 7.42 -12.13 7.02
N VAL A 29 8.64 -11.57 7.11
CA VAL A 29 9.25 -11.25 8.41
C VAL A 29 8.55 -10.09 9.10
N TYR A 30 8.00 -9.14 8.32
CA TYR A 30 7.17 -8.07 8.87
C TYR A 30 5.89 -8.61 9.51
N LEU A 31 5.20 -9.56 8.88
CA LEU A 31 4.04 -10.23 9.48
C LEU A 31 4.40 -10.98 10.76
N ARG A 32 5.60 -11.56 10.85
CA ARG A 32 6.11 -12.17 12.08
C ARG A 32 6.35 -11.10 13.16
N TYR A 33 6.99 -9.99 12.80
CA TYR A 33 7.24 -8.86 13.68
C TYR A 33 5.93 -8.31 14.28
N THR A 34 4.86 -8.16 13.48
CA THR A 34 3.57 -7.64 13.96
C THR A 34 2.91 -8.54 15.03
N ARG A 35 3.25 -9.84 15.06
CA ARG A 35 2.75 -10.79 16.07
C ARG A 35 3.58 -10.77 17.36
N SER A 36 4.87 -10.51 17.25
CA SER A 36 5.81 -10.50 18.36
C SER A 36 6.76 -9.29 18.21
N PRO A 37 6.31 -8.07 18.57
CA PRO A 37 7.11 -6.88 18.40
C PRO A 37 8.37 -6.90 19.26
N GLY A 38 9.53 -6.66 18.65
CA GLY A 38 10.82 -6.60 19.33
C GLY A 38 11.93 -6.24 18.35
N ILE A 39 13.07 -5.76 18.87
CA ILE A 39 14.22 -5.37 18.04
C ILE A 39 14.74 -6.57 17.25
N ALA A 40 14.84 -7.74 17.86
CA ALA A 40 15.32 -8.97 17.21
C ALA A 40 14.42 -9.41 16.03
N THR A 41 13.10 -9.19 16.11
CA THR A 41 12.14 -9.53 15.06
C THR A 41 12.02 -8.42 14.01
N TYR A 42 12.37 -7.17 14.34
CA TYR A 42 12.36 -6.05 13.41
C TYR A 42 13.62 -6.00 12.53
N TRP A 43 14.78 -6.38 13.08
CA TRP A 43 16.05 -6.34 12.34
C TRP A 43 16.03 -7.10 11.00
N PRO A 44 15.47 -8.34 10.90
CA PRO A 44 15.35 -9.01 9.62
C PRO A 44 14.52 -8.24 8.58
N VAL A 45 13.51 -7.46 9.02
CA VAL A 45 12.71 -6.61 8.11
C VAL A 45 13.60 -5.58 7.45
N VAL A 46 14.45 -4.89 8.23
CA VAL A 46 15.39 -3.88 7.73
C VAL A 46 16.41 -4.51 6.79
N VAL A 47 16.98 -5.66 7.16
CA VAL A 47 18.00 -6.35 6.36
C VAL A 47 17.45 -6.81 5.01
N PHE A 48 16.33 -7.52 4.99
CA PHE A 48 15.75 -8.00 3.72
C PHE A 48 15.27 -6.84 2.85
N PHE A 49 14.74 -5.77 3.45
CA PHE A 49 14.39 -4.57 2.72
C PHE A 49 15.62 -3.91 2.08
N ALA A 50 16.72 -3.75 2.83
CA ALA A 50 17.96 -3.19 2.30
C ALA A 50 18.53 -4.04 1.15
N LEU A 51 18.55 -5.37 1.27
CA LEU A 51 18.96 -6.28 0.20
C LEU A 51 18.07 -6.16 -1.04
N GLY A 52 16.76 -5.98 -0.83
CA GLY A 52 15.82 -5.74 -1.91
C GLY A 52 16.09 -4.42 -2.65
N LEU A 53 16.38 -3.34 -1.93
CA LEU A 53 16.76 -2.04 -2.51
C LEU A 53 18.08 -2.11 -3.28
N LEU A 54 19.06 -2.88 -2.80
CA LEU A 54 20.32 -3.12 -3.51
C LEU A 54 20.11 -3.93 -4.79
N ALA A 55 19.14 -4.85 -4.80
CA ALA A 55 18.79 -5.60 -6.01
C ALA A 55 18.11 -4.70 -7.05
N LYS A 56 17.12 -3.91 -6.63
CA LYS A 56 16.41 -2.95 -7.51
C LYS A 56 15.78 -1.81 -6.67
N PRO A 57 16.07 -0.54 -6.98
CA PRO A 57 15.54 0.61 -6.23
C PRO A 57 14.01 0.75 -6.22
N MET A 58 13.30 -0.01 -7.05
CA MET A 58 11.82 0.05 -7.11
C MET A 58 11.12 -0.29 -5.79
N LEU A 59 11.81 -0.98 -4.86
CA LEU A 59 11.26 -1.30 -3.54
C LEU A 59 11.10 -0.08 -2.62
N VAL A 60 11.51 1.11 -3.02
CA VAL A 60 11.36 2.35 -2.22
C VAL A 60 9.94 2.62 -1.75
N THR A 61 8.93 2.07 -2.42
CA THR A 61 7.51 2.20 -2.08
C THR A 61 7.06 1.21 -1.00
N LEU A 62 7.86 0.20 -0.66
CA LEU A 62 7.47 -0.86 0.28
C LEU A 62 7.06 -0.35 1.67
N PRO A 63 7.71 0.67 2.29
CA PRO A 63 7.25 1.19 3.59
C PRO A 63 5.80 1.68 3.55
N VAL A 64 5.37 2.30 2.43
CA VAL A 64 3.98 2.73 2.23
C VAL A 64 3.05 1.53 2.07
N VAL A 65 3.48 0.51 1.33
CA VAL A 65 2.74 -0.75 1.19
C VAL A 65 2.55 -1.43 2.55
N LEU A 66 3.58 -1.44 3.41
CA LEU A 66 3.46 -1.99 4.76
C LEU A 66 2.46 -1.21 5.62
N LEU A 67 2.36 0.12 5.46
CA LEU A 67 1.31 0.93 6.11
C LEU A 67 -0.10 0.56 5.59
N LEU A 68 -0.24 0.30 4.30
CA LEU A 68 -1.51 -0.19 3.74
C LEU A 68 -1.89 -1.56 4.32
N LEU A 69 -0.92 -2.46 4.49
CA LEU A 69 -1.13 -3.76 5.13
C LEU A 69 -1.48 -3.61 6.63
N ASP A 70 -0.93 -2.62 7.33
CA ASP A 70 -1.29 -2.32 8.71
C ASP A 70 -2.76 -1.90 8.85
N TYR A 71 -3.31 -1.22 7.84
CA TYR A 71 -4.73 -0.91 7.81
C TYR A 71 -5.57 -2.16 7.53
N TRP A 72 -5.26 -2.89 6.47
CA TRP A 72 -5.91 -4.16 6.12
C TRP A 72 -4.90 -5.06 5.40
N PRO A 73 -4.74 -6.34 5.76
CA PRO A 73 -5.58 -7.16 6.66
C PRO A 73 -5.20 -7.12 8.14
N LEU A 74 -4.09 -6.44 8.54
CA LEU A 74 -3.57 -6.52 9.90
C LEU A 74 -4.46 -5.82 10.94
N GLY A 75 -5.29 -4.84 10.52
CA GLY A 75 -6.23 -4.16 11.39
C GLY A 75 -5.59 -3.35 12.53
N ARG A 76 -4.29 -3.02 12.44
CA ARG A 76 -3.54 -2.30 13.48
C ARG A 76 -4.03 -0.85 13.68
N LEU A 77 -4.65 -0.28 12.65
CA LEU A 77 -5.24 1.06 12.65
C LEU A 77 -6.72 1.06 13.09
N GLN A 78 -7.38 -0.10 13.05
CA GLN A 78 -8.78 -0.21 13.42
C GLN A 78 -8.92 -0.38 14.94
N THR A 79 -9.90 0.31 15.53
CA THR A 79 -10.28 0.07 16.91
C THR A 79 -11.02 -1.26 16.95
N LYS A 80 -10.40 -2.34 17.47
CA LYS A 80 -11.18 -3.49 17.92
C LYS A 80 -12.05 -2.99 19.07
N GLU A 81 -13.33 -2.79 18.85
CA GLU A 81 -14.28 -2.80 19.95
C GLU A 81 -14.10 -4.17 20.63
N VAL A 82 -13.55 -4.13 21.83
CA VAL A 82 -13.65 -5.27 22.73
C VAL A 82 -15.13 -5.37 23.03
N LYS A 83 -15.82 -6.27 22.32
CA LYS A 83 -17.18 -6.67 22.70
C LYS A 83 -17.08 -7.11 24.15
N PRO A 84 -17.77 -6.44 25.10
CA PRO A 84 -17.78 -6.91 26.47
C PRO A 84 -18.19 -8.37 26.41
N ALA A 85 -17.40 -9.25 27.02
CA ALA A 85 -17.79 -10.65 27.17
C ALA A 85 -19.19 -10.65 27.77
N ASP A 86 -20.11 -11.36 27.12
CA ASP A 86 -21.46 -11.56 27.66
C ASP A 86 -21.27 -12.05 29.12
N PRO A 87 -21.96 -11.45 30.10
CA PRO A 87 -21.83 -11.92 31.46
C PRO A 87 -22.09 -13.42 31.47
N VAL A 88 -21.10 -14.19 31.92
CA VAL A 88 -21.29 -15.60 32.16
C VAL A 88 -22.49 -15.72 33.12
N GLU A 89 -23.62 -16.17 32.57
CA GLU A 89 -24.78 -16.52 33.40
C GLU A 89 -24.33 -17.65 34.32
N THR A 90 -23.94 -17.27 35.52
CA THR A 90 -23.75 -18.23 36.59
C THR A 90 -25.13 -18.86 36.87
N PRO A 91 -25.30 -20.18 36.80
CA PRO A 91 -26.58 -20.81 37.13
C PRO A 91 -26.93 -20.49 38.59
N LEU A 92 -27.99 -19.70 38.81
CA LEU A 92 -28.51 -19.47 40.14
C LEU A 92 -29.11 -20.76 40.67
N PRO A 93 -28.76 -21.17 41.90
CA PRO A 93 -29.44 -22.29 42.58
C PRO A 93 -30.90 -21.90 42.82
N SER A 94 -31.78 -22.79 42.42
CA SER A 94 -33.24 -22.70 42.65
C SER A 94 -33.55 -22.68 44.11
N GLY A 95 -34.10 -21.57 44.64
CA GLY A 95 -34.57 -21.54 45.99
C GLY A 95 -35.23 -20.21 46.44
N ARG A 96 -36.55 -20.26 46.56
CA ARG A 96 -37.43 -19.43 47.40
C ARG A 96 -37.77 -17.98 47.06
N ARG A 97 -39.05 -17.86 46.66
CA ARG A 97 -40.11 -16.87 47.05
C ARG A 97 -39.67 -15.53 47.68
N GLY A 98 -40.09 -14.46 46.98
CA GLY A 98 -40.77 -13.31 47.60
C GLY A 98 -39.91 -12.15 47.92
N LYS A 99 -39.98 -11.08 47.09
CA LYS A 99 -40.28 -9.72 47.51
C LYS A 99 -40.32 -8.78 46.31
N LYS A 100 -41.38 -8.00 46.26
CA LYS A 100 -41.53 -6.86 45.34
C LYS A 100 -40.31 -5.97 45.44
N GLN A 101 -39.57 -5.79 44.33
CA GLN A 101 -38.51 -4.84 44.30
C GLN A 101 -38.73 -3.89 43.12
N ASN A 102 -38.90 -2.67 43.55
CA ASN A 102 -38.91 -1.36 42.93
C ASN A 102 -38.31 -1.32 41.51
N ARG A 103 -39.11 -0.95 40.52
CA ARG A 103 -38.67 -0.64 39.16
C ARG A 103 -37.83 0.64 39.21
N GLN A 104 -36.51 0.52 39.20
CA GLN A 104 -35.64 1.62 38.84
C GLN A 104 -35.81 1.98 37.36
N PRO A 105 -35.75 3.28 36.98
CA PRO A 105 -35.87 3.68 35.59
C PRO A 105 -34.71 3.11 34.77
N ARG A 106 -35.06 2.45 33.70
CA ARG A 106 -34.16 1.91 32.70
C ARG A 106 -33.36 3.06 32.09
N GLU A 107 -32.12 3.26 32.55
CA GLU A 107 -31.17 4.15 31.91
C GLU A 107 -31.11 3.80 30.43
N LYS A 108 -31.42 4.77 29.58
CA LYS A 108 -31.28 4.67 28.14
C LYS A 108 -29.81 4.38 27.86
N LYS A 109 -29.48 3.13 27.53
CA LYS A 109 -28.20 2.75 26.97
C LYS A 109 -27.92 3.70 25.79
N LYS A 110 -27.00 4.64 26.00
CA LYS A 110 -26.43 5.41 24.89
C LYS A 110 -25.90 4.40 23.89
N THR A 111 -26.51 4.37 22.72
CA THR A 111 -25.96 3.70 21.53
C THR A 111 -24.54 4.22 21.36
N PRO A 112 -23.54 3.35 21.29
CA PRO A 112 -22.19 3.80 20.96
C PRO A 112 -22.26 4.40 19.55
N SER A 113 -21.95 5.68 19.44
CA SER A 113 -21.69 6.30 18.15
C SER A 113 -20.50 5.59 17.55
N THR A 114 -20.69 4.98 16.39
CA THR A 114 -19.63 4.41 15.58
C THR A 114 -18.78 5.56 15.03
N ASP A 115 -17.96 6.14 15.89
CA ASP A 115 -16.90 7.05 15.47
C ASP A 115 -15.75 6.20 14.94
N SER A 116 -15.80 5.90 13.66
CA SER A 116 -14.68 5.33 12.89
C SER A 116 -13.61 6.40 12.61
N THR A 117 -13.34 7.27 13.55
CA THR A 117 -12.23 8.20 13.45
C THR A 117 -10.93 7.41 13.57
N ILE A 118 -10.24 7.28 12.47
CA ILE A 118 -8.85 6.83 12.43
C ILE A 118 -8.06 7.79 13.34
N GLY A 119 -7.81 7.36 14.57
CA GLY A 119 -7.17 8.23 15.56
C GLY A 119 -5.72 8.49 15.18
N TRP A 120 -5.35 9.73 14.87
CA TRP A 120 -3.97 10.17 14.63
C TRP A 120 -2.98 9.61 15.66
N LYS A 121 -3.41 9.43 16.91
CA LYS A 121 -2.63 8.80 17.98
C LYS A 121 -2.17 7.37 17.71
N ARG A 122 -2.80 6.66 16.75
CA ARG A 122 -2.41 5.30 16.36
C ARG A 122 -1.56 5.27 15.10
N ILE A 123 -1.71 6.27 14.22
CA ILE A 123 -0.91 6.40 13.00
C ILE A 123 0.54 6.75 13.35
N LEU A 124 0.75 7.67 14.28
CA LEU A 124 2.08 8.14 14.67
C LEU A 124 3.04 7.01 15.06
N PRO A 125 2.72 6.08 15.98
CA PRO A 125 3.64 4.99 16.33
C PRO A 125 3.96 4.07 15.14
N LEU A 126 2.99 3.85 14.25
CA LEU A 126 3.23 3.05 13.03
C LEU A 126 4.13 3.78 12.04
N LEU A 127 4.02 5.10 11.92
CA LEU A 127 4.93 5.91 11.12
C LEU A 127 6.35 5.88 11.71
N TYR A 128 6.50 6.05 13.03
CA TYR A 128 7.81 5.93 13.69
C TYR A 128 8.45 4.55 13.47
N GLU A 129 7.66 3.50 13.51
CA GLU A 129 8.11 2.14 13.19
C GLU A 129 8.68 2.04 11.76
N LYS A 130 8.12 2.78 10.80
CA LYS A 130 8.56 2.77 9.39
C LYS A 130 9.68 3.77 9.10
N MET A 131 10.04 4.66 10.04
CA MET A 131 11.09 5.67 9.80
C MET A 131 12.42 5.10 9.31
N PRO A 132 12.97 3.99 9.87
CA PRO A 132 14.20 3.41 9.35
C PRO A 132 14.07 2.93 7.91
N LEU A 133 12.92 2.36 7.54
CA LEU A 133 12.65 1.90 6.17
C LEU A 133 12.49 3.10 5.22
N LEU A 134 11.79 4.16 5.64
CA LEU A 134 11.65 5.40 4.86
C LEU A 134 13.00 6.08 4.66
N ALA A 135 13.86 6.10 5.69
CA ALA A 135 15.22 6.64 5.56
C ALA A 135 16.05 5.85 4.54
N LEU A 136 16.01 4.51 4.57
CA LEU A 136 16.68 3.67 3.57
C LEU A 136 16.12 3.91 2.16
N SER A 137 14.79 4.07 2.02
CA SER A 137 14.15 4.42 0.75
C SER A 137 14.65 5.75 0.21
N ALA A 138 14.72 6.78 1.08
CA ALA A 138 15.20 8.11 0.70
C ALA A 138 16.67 8.07 0.26
N VAL A 139 17.54 7.39 1.01
CA VAL A 139 18.96 7.22 0.64
C VAL A 139 19.08 6.49 -0.69
N SER A 140 18.37 5.37 -0.88
CA SER A 140 18.36 4.62 -2.14
C SER A 140 17.88 5.48 -3.32
N SER A 141 16.82 6.28 -3.12
CA SER A 141 16.32 7.20 -4.14
C SER A 141 17.34 8.27 -4.51
N CYS A 142 18.01 8.87 -3.52
CA CYS A 142 19.06 9.88 -3.76
C CYS A 142 20.23 9.28 -4.56
N ILE A 143 20.70 8.09 -4.17
CA ILE A 143 21.78 7.39 -4.90
C ILE A 143 21.36 7.09 -6.34
N THR A 144 20.12 6.62 -6.53
CA THR A 144 19.59 6.28 -7.87
C THR A 144 19.52 7.52 -8.76
N VAL A 145 18.98 8.63 -8.25
CA VAL A 145 18.90 9.89 -8.99
C VAL A 145 20.30 10.42 -9.34
N TYR A 146 21.23 10.38 -8.38
CA TYR A 146 22.62 10.81 -8.61
C TYR A 146 23.29 9.96 -9.72
N ALA A 147 23.19 8.64 -9.63
CA ALA A 147 23.75 7.74 -10.63
C ALA A 147 23.13 7.93 -12.02
N GLN A 148 21.83 8.21 -12.12
CA GLN A 148 21.15 8.50 -13.38
C GLN A 148 21.57 9.85 -13.99
N LEU A 149 21.81 10.86 -13.16
CA LEU A 149 22.32 12.17 -13.60
C LEU A 149 23.72 12.04 -14.19
N GLU A 150 24.62 11.31 -13.52
CA GLU A 150 25.98 11.07 -14.05
C GLU A 150 25.98 10.18 -15.30
N GLY A 151 25.10 9.17 -15.34
CA GLY A 151 24.96 8.27 -16.48
C GLY A 151 24.29 8.88 -17.71
N GLY A 152 23.83 10.14 -17.66
CA GLY A 152 23.16 10.82 -18.75
C GLY A 152 21.78 10.23 -19.11
N ALA A 153 21.23 9.36 -18.24
CA ALA A 153 19.96 8.71 -18.47
C ALA A 153 18.75 9.61 -18.19
N VAL A 154 18.95 10.72 -17.47
CA VAL A 154 17.89 11.71 -17.22
C VAL A 154 17.78 12.65 -18.41
N ALA A 155 16.70 12.53 -19.17
CA ALA A 155 16.38 13.53 -20.19
C ALA A 155 16.28 14.92 -19.52
N SER A 156 16.96 15.93 -20.10
CA SER A 156 16.92 17.28 -19.56
C SER A 156 15.45 17.75 -19.43
N ILE A 157 15.14 18.56 -18.41
CA ILE A 157 13.80 19.14 -18.21
C ILE A 157 13.37 19.96 -19.44
N SER A 158 14.33 20.49 -20.20
CA SER A 158 14.10 21.16 -21.47
C SER A 158 13.65 20.22 -22.60
N ALA A 159 14.01 18.93 -22.54
CA ALA A 159 13.61 17.95 -23.55
C ALA A 159 12.20 17.37 -23.29
N LEU A 160 11.76 17.30 -22.02
CA LEU A 160 10.40 16.85 -21.65
C LEU A 160 9.85 17.74 -20.52
N PRO A 161 8.97 18.68 -20.84
CA PRO A 161 8.31 19.53 -19.86
C PRO A 161 7.52 18.73 -18.82
N VAL A 162 7.46 19.22 -17.58
CA VAL A 162 6.79 18.52 -16.45
C VAL A 162 5.35 18.17 -16.77
N HIS A 163 4.62 19.03 -17.50
CA HIS A 163 3.21 18.77 -17.86
C HIS A 163 3.06 17.56 -18.77
N GLU A 164 4.00 17.32 -19.68
CA GLU A 164 4.00 16.12 -20.54
C GLU A 164 4.33 14.86 -19.76
N ARG A 165 5.26 14.94 -18.78
CA ARG A 165 5.56 13.80 -17.87
C ARG A 165 4.34 13.42 -17.05
N VAL A 166 3.61 14.42 -16.51
CA VAL A 166 2.38 14.19 -15.76
C VAL A 166 1.29 13.62 -16.65
N ALA A 167 1.11 14.15 -17.85
CA ALA A 167 0.14 13.63 -18.82
C ALA A 167 0.45 12.17 -19.19
N ASN A 168 1.72 11.87 -19.48
CA ASN A 168 2.16 10.51 -19.76
C ASN A 168 1.93 9.56 -18.57
N ALA A 169 2.14 10.03 -17.33
CA ALA A 169 1.89 9.24 -16.14
C ALA A 169 0.42 8.77 -16.05
N PHE A 170 -0.56 9.65 -16.28
CA PHE A 170 -1.98 9.27 -16.28
C PHE A 170 -2.30 8.22 -17.34
N VAL A 171 -1.77 8.39 -18.53
CA VAL A 171 -1.98 7.44 -19.64
C VAL A 171 -1.29 6.11 -19.33
N ALA A 172 -0.07 6.14 -18.79
CA ALA A 172 0.69 4.95 -18.43
C ALA A 172 -0.04 4.08 -17.38
N TYR A 173 -0.60 4.69 -16.31
CA TYR A 173 -1.42 3.95 -15.34
C TYR A 173 -2.55 3.17 -16.01
N VAL A 174 -3.30 3.81 -16.89
CA VAL A 174 -4.42 3.17 -17.60
C VAL A 174 -3.92 2.12 -18.57
N ALA A 175 -2.82 2.39 -19.28
CA ALA A 175 -2.21 1.45 -20.22
C ALA A 175 -1.71 0.18 -19.51
N TYR A 176 -1.09 0.28 -18.33
CA TYR A 176 -0.70 -0.88 -17.53
C TYR A 176 -1.90 -1.72 -17.09
N LEU A 177 -3.01 -1.08 -16.64
CA LEU A 177 -4.24 -1.80 -16.32
C LEU A 177 -4.80 -2.54 -17.53
N TRP A 178 -4.85 -1.86 -18.68
CA TRP A 178 -5.34 -2.47 -19.90
C TRP A 178 -4.50 -3.67 -20.33
N LYS A 179 -3.18 -3.52 -20.32
CA LYS A 179 -2.25 -4.61 -20.67
C LYS A 179 -2.28 -5.78 -19.69
N MET A 180 -2.62 -5.53 -18.43
CA MET A 180 -2.82 -6.60 -17.44
C MET A 180 -4.03 -7.46 -17.78
N VAL A 181 -5.10 -6.88 -18.32
CA VAL A 181 -6.32 -7.59 -18.73
C VAL A 181 -6.18 -8.18 -20.14
N TRP A 182 -5.61 -7.38 -21.07
CA TRP A 182 -5.46 -7.74 -22.48
C TRP A 182 -4.01 -7.52 -22.95
N PRO A 183 -3.13 -8.52 -22.82
CA PRO A 183 -1.71 -8.41 -23.12
C PRO A 183 -1.44 -8.50 -24.63
N ALA A 184 -2.02 -7.60 -25.44
CA ALA A 184 -1.78 -7.50 -26.87
C ALA A 184 -0.75 -6.39 -27.18
N ARG A 185 0.01 -6.55 -28.27
CA ARG A 185 1.00 -5.59 -28.77
C ARG A 185 2.02 -5.19 -27.70
N LEU A 186 2.56 -6.18 -26.99
CA LEU A 186 3.66 -5.96 -26.06
C LEU A 186 4.94 -5.68 -26.86
N VAL A 187 5.51 -4.50 -26.68
CA VAL A 187 6.76 -4.06 -27.31
C VAL A 187 7.76 -3.77 -26.19
N TYR A 188 9.03 -4.09 -26.45
CA TYR A 188 10.12 -3.86 -25.50
C TYR A 188 10.28 -2.37 -25.13
N PHE A 189 10.18 -1.49 -26.11
CA PHE A 189 10.30 -0.05 -25.94
C PHE A 189 9.07 0.66 -26.52
N TYR A 190 8.42 1.48 -25.70
CA TYR A 190 7.33 2.34 -26.13
C TYR A 190 7.88 3.73 -26.35
N PRO A 191 7.99 4.22 -27.62
CA PRO A 191 8.41 5.58 -27.86
C PRO A 191 7.38 6.56 -27.26
N LEU A 192 7.88 7.69 -26.77
CA LEU A 192 7.03 8.78 -26.30
C LEU A 192 6.36 9.43 -27.54
N GLU A 193 5.15 9.00 -27.82
CA GLU A 193 4.34 9.64 -28.87
C GLU A 193 3.59 10.84 -28.28
N PRO A 194 3.36 11.89 -29.08
CA PRO A 194 2.56 13.03 -28.63
C PRO A 194 1.15 12.56 -28.25
N LEU A 195 0.80 12.74 -26.98
CA LEU A 195 -0.49 12.28 -26.45
C LEU A 195 -1.60 13.24 -26.86
N SER A 196 -2.73 12.70 -27.36
CA SER A 196 -3.89 13.55 -27.59
C SER A 196 -4.45 14.07 -26.25
N PRO A 197 -4.85 15.34 -26.17
CA PRO A 197 -5.44 15.90 -24.94
C PRO A 197 -6.65 15.10 -24.45
N LEU A 198 -7.44 14.55 -25.37
CA LEU A 198 -8.60 13.73 -25.05
C LEU A 198 -8.20 12.44 -24.33
N THR A 199 -7.14 11.76 -24.77
CA THR A 199 -6.63 10.54 -24.11
C THR A 199 -6.17 10.84 -22.71
N VAL A 200 -5.47 11.95 -22.48
CA VAL A 200 -5.01 12.37 -21.16
C VAL A 200 -6.18 12.64 -20.22
N ILE A 201 -7.17 13.43 -20.67
CA ILE A 201 -8.36 13.76 -19.88
C ILE A 201 -9.17 12.50 -19.55
N ALA A 202 -9.39 11.62 -20.54
CA ALA A 202 -10.11 10.38 -20.33
C ALA A 202 -9.39 9.46 -19.32
N SER A 203 -8.06 9.34 -19.40
CA SER A 203 -7.26 8.57 -18.48
C SER A 203 -7.29 9.14 -17.06
N ALA A 204 -7.13 10.44 -16.90
CA ALA A 204 -7.21 11.11 -15.62
C ALA A 204 -8.60 10.93 -14.99
N PHE A 205 -9.67 11.12 -15.78
CA PHE A 205 -11.05 10.92 -15.33
C PHE A 205 -11.28 9.47 -14.85
N LEU A 206 -10.83 8.48 -15.63
CA LEU A 206 -10.96 7.07 -15.26
C LEU A 206 -10.24 6.76 -13.93
N LEU A 207 -9.01 7.26 -13.74
CA LEU A 207 -8.26 7.07 -12.49
C LEU A 207 -8.95 7.73 -11.29
N VAL A 208 -9.49 8.94 -11.47
CA VAL A 208 -10.26 9.63 -10.42
C VAL A 208 -11.51 8.83 -10.05
N VAL A 209 -12.27 8.35 -11.04
CA VAL A 209 -13.47 7.54 -10.80
C VAL A 209 -13.11 6.24 -10.08
N MET A 210 -12.08 5.52 -10.54
CA MET A 210 -11.65 4.27 -9.89
C MET A 210 -11.17 4.51 -8.46
N THR A 211 -10.43 5.59 -8.21
CA THR A 211 -10.00 5.97 -6.86
C THR A 211 -11.20 6.31 -5.98
N PHE A 212 -12.13 7.12 -6.48
CA PHE A 212 -13.34 7.47 -5.74
C PHE A 212 -14.18 6.22 -5.40
N LEU A 213 -14.41 5.33 -6.35
CA LEU A 213 -15.18 4.11 -6.12
C LEU A 213 -14.47 3.17 -5.12
N SER A 214 -13.15 2.99 -5.25
CA SER A 214 -12.39 2.14 -4.33
C SER A 214 -12.43 2.67 -2.90
N LEU A 215 -12.30 3.98 -2.70
CA LEU A 215 -12.39 4.63 -1.39
C LEU A 215 -13.82 4.63 -0.85
N ARG A 216 -14.84 4.83 -1.70
CA ARG A 216 -16.25 4.81 -1.31
C ARG A 216 -16.70 3.46 -0.77
N TRP A 217 -16.07 2.38 -1.27
CA TRP A 217 -16.36 1.02 -0.83
C TRP A 217 -15.37 0.49 0.22
N ALA A 218 -14.40 1.30 0.64
CA ALA A 218 -13.36 0.89 1.59
C ALA A 218 -13.91 0.37 2.92
N GLU A 219 -15.02 0.93 3.42
CA GLU A 219 -15.65 0.47 4.66
C GLU A 219 -16.25 -0.95 4.53
N LYS A 220 -16.86 -1.25 3.37
CA LYS A 220 -17.51 -2.55 3.13
C LYS A 220 -16.54 -3.58 2.56
N ARG A 221 -15.59 -3.15 1.73
CA ARG A 221 -14.65 -3.99 0.98
C ARG A 221 -13.23 -3.37 1.01
N PRO A 222 -12.56 -3.37 2.17
CA PRO A 222 -11.26 -2.70 2.34
C PRO A 222 -10.18 -3.24 1.39
N TYR A 223 -10.26 -4.50 0.98
CA TYR A 223 -9.31 -5.09 0.05
C TYR A 223 -9.28 -4.39 -1.33
N LEU A 224 -10.40 -3.82 -1.79
CA LEU A 224 -10.43 -3.06 -3.05
C LEU A 224 -9.64 -1.77 -2.95
N ALA A 225 -9.83 -1.02 -1.86
CA ALA A 225 -9.10 0.22 -1.62
C ALA A 225 -7.59 -0.04 -1.44
N ILE A 226 -7.24 -1.06 -0.66
CA ILE A 226 -5.84 -1.41 -0.43
C ILE A 226 -5.17 -1.91 -1.70
N GLY A 227 -5.81 -2.80 -2.47
CA GLY A 227 -5.27 -3.28 -3.74
C GLY A 227 -5.09 -2.16 -4.76
N TRP A 228 -6.05 -1.23 -4.82
CA TRP A 228 -5.96 -0.05 -5.68
C TRP A 228 -4.81 0.88 -5.28
N LEU A 229 -4.72 1.24 -4.00
CA LEU A 229 -3.64 2.08 -3.48
C LEU A 229 -2.27 1.42 -3.62
N TRP A 230 -2.18 0.11 -3.40
CA TRP A 230 -0.96 -0.67 -3.66
C TRP A 230 -0.52 -0.53 -5.10
N TYR A 231 -1.44 -0.74 -6.05
CA TYR A 231 -1.18 -0.58 -7.48
C TYR A 231 -0.64 0.83 -7.79
N LEU A 232 -1.32 1.88 -7.32
CA LEU A 232 -0.89 3.25 -7.56
C LEU A 232 0.50 3.53 -6.98
N VAL A 233 0.75 3.10 -5.74
CA VAL A 233 2.01 3.37 -5.02
C VAL A 233 3.18 2.61 -5.65
N THR A 234 3.00 1.35 -6.01
CA THR A 234 4.10 0.54 -6.57
C THR A 234 4.53 0.97 -7.97
N LEU A 235 3.64 1.58 -8.74
CA LEU A 235 3.96 2.11 -10.07
C LEU A 235 4.61 3.49 -10.05
N LEU A 236 4.49 4.26 -8.95
CA LEU A 236 5.07 5.61 -8.86
C LEU A 236 6.53 5.72 -9.31
N PRO A 237 7.47 4.83 -8.90
CA PRO A 237 8.86 4.93 -9.32
C PRO A 237 9.07 4.62 -10.81
N VAL A 238 8.14 3.88 -11.42
CA VAL A 238 8.27 3.35 -12.80
C VAL A 238 7.67 4.28 -13.85
N ILE A 239 6.74 5.14 -13.43
CA ILE A 239 5.90 5.95 -14.34
C ILE A 239 6.67 7.09 -15.05
N GLY A 240 7.98 7.23 -14.77
CA GLY A 240 8.81 8.17 -15.54
C GLY A 240 8.79 9.61 -15.01
N PHE A 241 8.50 9.82 -13.72
CA PHE A 241 8.71 11.15 -13.12
C PHE A 241 10.18 11.57 -13.08
N ILE A 242 11.09 10.59 -13.06
CA ILE A 242 12.55 10.81 -12.92
C ILE A 242 13.31 10.38 -14.18
N GLN A 243 12.69 9.74 -15.15
CA GLN A 243 13.30 9.31 -16.42
C GLN A 243 13.20 10.39 -17.48
#